data_eab55447748a9beb928d7becd4ad31e6
#
_entry.id   eab55447748a9beb928d7becd4ad31e6
#
_cell.length_a   1.000
_cell.length_b   1.000
_cell.length_c   1.000
_cell.angle_alpha   90.00
_cell.angle_beta   90.00
_cell.angle_gamma   90.00
#
_symmetry.space_group_name_H-M   'P 1'
#
loop_
_entity.id
_entity.type
_entity.pdbx_description
1 polymer ?
#
loop_
_entity_poly.entity_id
_entity_poly.type
_entity_poly.pdbx_seq_one_letter_code
_entity_poly.pdbx_strand_id
1 'polypeptide(L)'
;MGLLDKVFGSPRERFARQVLTAVRDAGVAEARYLPEQFAIQLRRDSKTAAPSLAYLGNLFRECDGAGRTERRQRIAAFLAAVVFNPGAPDTWEAVAPLLRPLLRSVSFGLGVPGGAPRPVRRPALPYLAEFVVVDQPTSIMYVTPVQLATWGVTERVVYDRARANLTEHAERTARPDGDRVSIERMVESGDAYWASHLLVDGWLAAQGRHVGGRPVVFVPDTTGVVLAADHDGIDKLFGIIEEEYREAARPISTMGYTVDGTGAVVPYSVPVDHPLFPAVHRAEVLLASNEYAAQAAHLETDAFVAKLMVAEGRGRIFSVAGWAEGVDTLLPRADYVSFPSGGADPFLVAWDDVAREVDLEPEPDLAPERYRLRSWPHPGVVERLRRRATDL
;
A
#
# COMPACT_ATOMS: atom_id res chain seq x y z
N MET A 1 -29.73 -4.01 8.18
CA MET A 1 -29.37 -4.93 9.28
C MET A 1 -30.50 -5.95 9.42
N GLY A 2 -30.25 -7.19 9.00
CA GLY A 2 -31.26 -8.25 8.97
C GLY A 2 -31.56 -8.82 10.35
N LEU A 3 -32.73 -9.39 10.52
CA LEU A 3 -33.20 -10.04 11.78
C LEU A 3 -32.19 -11.12 12.28
N LEU A 4 -31.49 -11.79 11.36
CA LEU A 4 -30.46 -12.79 11.63
C LEU A 4 -29.20 -12.19 12.28
N ASP A 5 -28.85 -10.94 12.00
CA ASP A 5 -27.67 -10.28 12.60
C ASP A 5 -27.87 -9.96 14.09
N LYS A 6 -29.12 -9.78 14.52
CA LYS A 6 -29.44 -9.56 15.94
C LYS A 6 -29.31 -10.81 16.79
N VAL A 7 -29.48 -12.00 16.21
CA VAL A 7 -29.47 -13.29 16.94
C VAL A 7 -28.08 -13.97 16.85
N PHE A 8 -27.40 -13.89 15.71
CA PHE A 8 -26.15 -14.64 15.47
C PHE A 8 -24.90 -13.76 15.33
N GLY A 9 -25.02 -12.45 15.45
CA GLY A 9 -23.94 -11.49 15.25
C GLY A 9 -23.63 -11.23 13.76
N SER A 10 -22.83 -10.18 13.48
CA SER A 10 -22.40 -9.83 12.14
C SER A 10 -21.61 -10.95 11.45
N PRO A 11 -21.51 -10.98 10.11
CA PRO A 11 -20.62 -11.93 9.41
C PRO A 11 -19.20 -11.94 9.95
N ARG A 12 -18.67 -10.76 10.30
CA ARG A 12 -17.32 -10.60 10.93
C ARG A 12 -17.23 -11.29 12.30
N GLU A 13 -18.25 -11.13 13.15
CA GLU A 13 -18.25 -11.75 14.47
C GLU A 13 -18.40 -13.27 14.39
N ARG A 14 -19.20 -13.78 13.46
CA ARG A 14 -19.30 -15.23 13.22
C ARG A 14 -17.98 -15.80 12.76
N PHE A 15 -17.30 -15.12 11.85
CA PHE A 15 -15.99 -15.52 11.36
C PHE A 15 -14.94 -15.47 12.49
N ALA A 16 -14.90 -14.39 13.25
CA ALA A 16 -13.96 -14.25 14.38
C ALA A 16 -14.15 -15.36 15.41
N ARG A 17 -15.39 -15.73 15.73
CA ARG A 17 -15.68 -16.86 16.61
C ARG A 17 -15.17 -18.20 16.06
N GLN A 18 -15.32 -18.42 14.76
CA GLN A 18 -14.79 -19.62 14.09
C GLN A 18 -13.26 -19.69 14.22
N VAL A 19 -12.56 -18.59 13.94
CA VAL A 19 -11.10 -18.52 14.04
C VAL A 19 -10.65 -18.63 15.51
N LEU A 20 -11.33 -17.98 16.45
CA LEU A 20 -11.04 -18.07 17.87
C LEU A 20 -11.16 -19.51 18.42
N THR A 21 -12.20 -20.23 17.99
CA THR A 21 -12.36 -21.67 18.35
C THR A 21 -11.17 -22.46 17.82
N ALA A 22 -10.81 -22.28 16.55
CA ALA A 22 -9.69 -22.98 15.94
C ALA A 22 -8.33 -22.64 16.60
N VAL A 23 -8.13 -21.40 17.07
CA VAL A 23 -6.96 -20.99 17.86
C VAL A 23 -6.89 -21.75 19.20
N ARG A 24 -8.03 -21.86 19.87
CA ARG A 24 -8.10 -22.58 21.15
C ARG A 24 -7.90 -24.08 20.98
N ASP A 25 -8.48 -24.65 19.93
CA ASP A 25 -8.30 -26.07 19.58
C ASP A 25 -6.83 -26.39 19.23
N ALA A 26 -6.09 -25.38 18.71
CA ALA A 26 -4.65 -25.48 18.46
C ALA A 26 -3.78 -25.34 19.73
N GLY A 27 -4.39 -25.25 20.93
CA GLY A 27 -3.69 -25.27 22.21
C GLY A 27 -3.28 -23.91 22.77
N VAL A 28 -3.76 -22.78 22.21
CA VAL A 28 -3.51 -21.47 22.79
C VAL A 28 -4.46 -21.23 23.95
N ALA A 29 -3.95 -21.32 25.19
CA ALA A 29 -4.75 -21.24 26.40
C ALA A 29 -5.42 -19.88 26.62
N GLU A 30 -4.72 -18.79 26.30
CA GLU A 30 -5.22 -17.43 26.42
C GLU A 30 -5.45 -16.80 25.04
N ALA A 31 -6.66 -16.94 24.51
CA ALA A 31 -7.08 -16.28 23.27
C ALA A 31 -8.38 -15.51 23.48
N ARG A 32 -8.42 -14.24 23.10
CA ARG A 32 -9.57 -13.34 23.23
C ARG A 32 -9.81 -12.57 21.94
N TYR A 33 -11.06 -12.51 21.50
CA TYR A 33 -11.48 -11.66 20.38
C TYR A 33 -11.63 -10.19 20.83
N LEU A 34 -11.09 -9.28 20.03
CA LEU A 34 -11.19 -7.83 20.18
C LEU A 34 -12.03 -7.27 19.04
N PRO A 35 -13.35 -6.99 19.26
CA PRO A 35 -14.28 -6.60 18.21
C PRO A 35 -13.89 -5.30 17.50
N GLU A 36 -13.47 -4.28 18.25
CA GLU A 36 -13.11 -2.96 17.72
C GLU A 36 -11.93 -3.01 16.74
N GLN A 37 -11.00 -3.95 16.96
CA GLN A 37 -9.81 -4.13 16.13
C GLN A 37 -9.99 -5.24 15.09
N PHE A 38 -11.08 -5.99 15.15
CA PHE A 38 -11.28 -7.21 14.39
C PHE A 38 -10.05 -8.13 14.45
N ALA A 39 -9.58 -8.39 15.65
CA ALA A 39 -8.36 -9.13 15.92
C ALA A 39 -8.56 -10.17 17.04
N ILE A 40 -7.69 -11.18 17.08
CA ILE A 40 -7.57 -12.11 18.22
C ILE A 40 -6.28 -11.76 18.96
N GLN A 41 -6.41 -11.44 20.23
CA GLN A 41 -5.28 -11.33 21.14
C GLN A 41 -4.90 -12.74 21.62
N LEU A 42 -3.61 -13.05 21.52
CA LEU A 42 -3.05 -14.36 21.85
C LEU A 42 -1.95 -14.19 22.89
N ARG A 43 -1.92 -15.07 23.89
CA ARG A 43 -0.77 -15.22 24.77
C ARG A 43 -0.32 -16.68 24.74
N ARG A 44 0.91 -16.92 24.29
CA ARG A 44 1.47 -18.27 24.11
C ARG A 44 1.95 -18.88 25.43
N ASP A 45 2.49 -18.04 26.30
CA ASP A 45 2.95 -18.46 27.63
C ASP A 45 2.44 -17.47 28.66
N SER A 46 1.85 -17.99 29.75
CA SER A 46 1.13 -17.19 30.74
C SER A 46 2.03 -16.33 31.62
N LYS A 47 3.35 -16.48 31.57
CA LYS A 47 4.24 -15.86 32.56
C LYS A 47 5.22 -14.80 32.06
N THR A 48 5.57 -14.71 30.75
CA THR A 48 6.67 -13.86 30.32
C THR A 48 6.50 -13.16 28.96
N ALA A 49 5.60 -13.61 28.09
CA ALA A 49 5.48 -13.03 26.74
C ALA A 49 4.40 -11.92 26.67
N ALA A 50 4.73 -10.82 26.02
CA ALA A 50 3.74 -9.80 25.66
C ALA A 50 2.65 -10.43 24.76
N PRO A 51 1.38 -10.03 24.91
CA PRO A 51 0.32 -10.54 24.07
C PRO A 51 0.55 -10.13 22.60
N SER A 52 0.41 -11.07 21.68
CA SER A 52 0.43 -10.81 20.25
C SER A 52 -0.99 -10.62 19.70
N LEU A 53 -1.12 -9.85 18.62
CA LEU A 53 -2.39 -9.58 17.96
C LEU A 53 -2.41 -10.20 16.56
N ALA A 54 -3.44 -10.99 16.31
CA ALA A 54 -3.72 -11.57 15.01
C ALA A 54 -4.93 -10.87 14.37
N TYR A 55 -4.67 -9.99 13.39
CA TYR A 55 -5.71 -9.26 12.67
C TYR A 55 -6.43 -10.18 11.69
N LEU A 56 -7.75 -10.15 11.70
CA LEU A 56 -8.59 -11.05 10.91
C LEU A 56 -9.04 -10.45 9.56
N GLY A 57 -8.79 -9.17 9.32
CA GLY A 57 -9.33 -8.45 8.17
C GLY A 57 -8.95 -9.08 6.82
N ASN A 58 -7.69 -9.43 6.63
CA ASN A 58 -7.22 -10.07 5.41
C ASN A 58 -7.77 -11.49 5.27
N LEU A 59 -7.63 -12.29 6.32
CA LEU A 59 -8.15 -13.66 6.31
C LEU A 59 -9.66 -13.70 6.03
N PHE A 60 -10.43 -12.76 6.57
CA PHE A 60 -11.87 -12.64 6.33
C PHE A 60 -12.16 -12.39 4.84
N ARG A 61 -11.46 -11.43 4.22
CA ARG A 61 -11.60 -11.15 2.78
C ARG A 61 -11.15 -12.32 1.91
N GLU A 62 -10.03 -12.95 2.24
CA GLU A 62 -9.55 -14.15 1.54
C GLU A 62 -10.53 -15.31 1.62
N CYS A 63 -11.28 -15.42 2.73
CA CYS A 63 -12.28 -16.45 2.95
C CYS A 63 -13.66 -16.10 2.37
N ASP A 64 -13.86 -14.87 1.89
CA ASP A 64 -15.11 -14.46 1.26
C ASP A 64 -15.31 -15.19 -0.07
N GLY A 65 -16.49 -15.75 -0.29
CA GLY A 65 -16.77 -16.59 -1.47
C GLY A 65 -16.05 -17.95 -1.52
N ALA A 66 -15.11 -18.23 -0.64
CA ALA A 66 -14.37 -19.50 -0.63
C ALA A 66 -15.23 -20.68 -0.18
N GLY A 67 -15.05 -21.83 -0.84
CA GLY A 67 -15.69 -23.09 -0.46
C GLY A 67 -15.22 -23.58 0.93
N ARG A 68 -16.01 -24.50 1.54
CA ARG A 68 -15.73 -24.98 2.91
C ARG A 68 -14.30 -25.56 3.08
N THR A 69 -13.82 -26.30 2.11
CA THR A 69 -12.49 -26.92 2.17
C THR A 69 -11.39 -25.86 2.10
N GLU A 70 -11.49 -24.97 1.14
CA GLU A 70 -10.56 -23.87 0.93
C GLU A 70 -10.52 -22.93 2.15
N ARG A 71 -11.69 -22.56 2.67
CA ARG A 71 -11.79 -21.77 3.90
C ARG A 71 -11.09 -22.42 5.09
N ARG A 72 -11.24 -23.74 5.26
CA ARG A 72 -10.52 -24.49 6.30
C ARG A 72 -9.01 -24.47 6.10
N GLN A 73 -8.55 -24.62 4.86
CA GLN A 73 -7.12 -24.57 4.53
C GLN A 73 -6.53 -23.18 4.82
N ARG A 74 -7.22 -22.10 4.44
CA ARG A 74 -6.79 -20.73 4.71
C ARG A 74 -6.73 -20.43 6.23
N ILE A 75 -7.73 -20.85 6.98
CA ILE A 75 -7.72 -20.73 8.45
C ILE A 75 -6.57 -21.56 9.04
N ALA A 76 -6.33 -22.79 8.58
CA ALA A 76 -5.24 -23.62 9.08
C ALA A 76 -3.87 -23.01 8.78
N ALA A 77 -3.65 -22.45 7.58
CA ALA A 77 -2.43 -21.72 7.22
C ALA A 77 -2.23 -20.49 8.11
N PHE A 78 -3.29 -19.71 8.34
CA PHE A 78 -3.25 -18.58 9.28
C PHE A 78 -2.90 -19.01 10.70
N LEU A 79 -3.48 -20.10 11.20
CA LEU A 79 -3.16 -20.64 12.51
C LEU A 79 -1.70 -21.11 12.61
N ALA A 80 -1.19 -21.78 11.58
CA ALA A 80 0.21 -22.17 11.53
C ALA A 80 1.13 -20.94 11.62
N ALA A 81 0.83 -19.87 10.88
CA ALA A 81 1.60 -18.64 10.91
C ALA A 81 1.51 -17.90 12.27
N VAL A 82 0.35 -17.91 12.92
CA VAL A 82 0.09 -17.11 14.12
C VAL A 82 0.39 -17.89 15.41
N VAL A 83 0.04 -19.18 15.48
CA VAL A 83 0.16 -20.01 16.70
C VAL A 83 1.52 -20.67 16.80
N PHE A 84 2.05 -21.18 15.69
CA PHE A 84 3.29 -21.96 15.65
C PHE A 84 4.52 -21.19 15.16
N ASN A 85 4.39 -19.87 14.95
CA ASN A 85 5.53 -19.05 14.56
C ASN A 85 6.60 -19.03 15.67
N PRO A 86 7.81 -19.57 15.46
CA PRO A 86 8.86 -19.60 16.48
C PRO A 86 9.44 -18.23 16.82
N GLY A 87 8.96 -17.15 16.22
CA GLY A 87 9.58 -15.83 16.29
C GLY A 87 10.72 -15.71 15.27
N ALA A 88 11.32 -14.52 15.18
CA ALA A 88 12.55 -14.37 14.40
C ALA A 88 13.73 -14.97 15.16
N PRO A 89 14.76 -15.46 14.45
CA PRO A 89 16.03 -15.78 15.07
C PRO A 89 16.59 -14.58 15.85
N ASP A 90 17.22 -14.85 16.99
CA ASP A 90 17.71 -13.80 17.91
C ASP A 90 19.07 -13.21 17.49
N THR A 91 19.79 -13.85 16.55
CA THR A 91 21.08 -13.37 16.08
C THR A 91 21.04 -12.93 14.64
N TRP A 92 21.91 -11.94 14.31
CA TRP A 92 22.03 -11.40 12.95
C TRP A 92 22.42 -12.49 11.94
N GLU A 93 23.37 -13.34 12.29
CA GLU A 93 23.89 -14.40 11.41
C GLU A 93 22.78 -15.38 11.01
N ALA A 94 21.88 -15.69 11.95
CA ALA A 94 20.79 -16.62 11.69
C ALA A 94 19.63 -15.99 10.92
N VAL A 95 19.35 -14.69 11.10
CA VAL A 95 18.23 -14.02 10.46
C VAL A 95 18.59 -13.44 9.09
N ALA A 96 19.82 -12.98 8.87
CA ALA A 96 20.23 -12.29 7.65
C ALA A 96 19.90 -13.05 6.34
N PRO A 97 20.08 -14.37 6.23
CA PRO A 97 19.69 -15.12 5.02
C PRO A 97 18.18 -15.17 4.76
N LEU A 98 17.38 -14.97 5.81
CA LEU A 98 15.91 -15.04 5.77
C LEU A 98 15.25 -13.69 5.43
N LEU A 99 16.02 -12.62 5.36
CA LEU A 99 15.47 -11.30 5.09
C LEU A 99 15.04 -11.20 3.62
N ARG A 100 13.81 -10.64 3.40
CA ARG A 100 13.28 -10.31 2.07
C ARG A 100 12.66 -8.93 2.09
N PRO A 101 12.82 -8.13 1.02
CA PRO A 101 12.11 -6.87 0.89
C PRO A 101 10.69 -7.12 0.42
N LEU A 102 9.73 -6.35 0.94
CA LEU A 102 8.35 -6.38 0.50
C LEU A 102 7.89 -5.00 0.04
N LEU A 103 7.36 -4.94 -1.17
CA LEU A 103 6.67 -3.75 -1.68
C LEU A 103 5.21 -3.79 -1.20
N ARG A 104 4.77 -2.71 -0.55
CA ARG A 104 3.40 -2.52 -0.06
C ARG A 104 2.96 -1.09 -0.28
N SER A 105 1.65 -0.84 -0.14
CA SER A 105 1.13 0.51 -0.08
C SER A 105 1.78 1.30 1.06
N VAL A 106 1.91 2.59 0.88
CA VAL A 106 2.56 3.47 1.86
C VAL A 106 1.75 3.59 3.16
N SER A 107 0.45 3.34 3.12
CA SER A 107 -0.43 3.32 4.29
C SER A 107 -0.44 1.97 5.04
N PHE A 108 0.23 0.94 4.50
CA PHE A 108 0.29 -0.36 5.17
C PHE A 108 0.90 -0.23 6.57
N GLY A 109 0.24 -0.86 7.55
CA GLY A 109 0.69 -0.86 8.94
C GLY A 109 0.36 0.41 9.75
N LEU A 110 -0.30 1.42 9.16
CA LEU A 110 -0.75 2.60 9.93
C LEU A 110 -1.80 2.25 10.99
N GLY A 111 -2.64 1.24 10.72
CA GLY A 111 -3.68 0.76 11.64
C GLY A 111 -3.17 -0.17 12.77
N VAL A 112 -1.87 -0.28 12.96
CA VAL A 112 -1.31 -1.03 14.10
C VAL A 112 -1.68 -0.27 15.39
N PRO A 113 -2.33 -0.93 16.37
CA PRO A 113 -2.77 -0.26 17.60
C PRO A 113 -1.64 0.42 18.35
N GLY A 114 -1.96 1.53 19.02
CA GLY A 114 -1.01 2.28 19.84
C GLY A 114 -0.27 1.38 20.82
N GLY A 115 1.04 1.52 20.89
CA GLY A 115 1.92 0.71 21.76
C GLY A 115 2.50 -0.56 21.11
N ALA A 116 2.01 -1.03 19.96
CA ALA A 116 2.69 -2.08 19.22
C ALA A 116 3.75 -1.48 18.27
N PRO A 117 4.95 -2.09 18.17
CA PRO A 117 6.00 -1.57 17.29
C PRO A 117 5.56 -1.66 15.83
N ARG A 118 5.63 -0.54 15.12
CA ARG A 118 5.36 -0.49 13.68
C ARG A 118 6.51 -1.11 12.90
N PRO A 119 6.21 -1.78 11.76
CA PRO A 119 7.25 -2.25 10.86
C PRO A 119 8.17 -1.11 10.38
N VAL A 120 9.46 -1.40 10.23
CA VAL A 120 10.39 -0.49 9.55
C VAL A 120 9.97 -0.36 8.09
N ARG A 121 9.96 0.86 7.59
CA ARG A 121 9.59 1.16 6.20
C ARG A 121 10.37 2.35 5.66
N ARG A 122 10.59 2.36 4.35
CA ARG A 122 11.12 3.53 3.64
C ARG A 122 10.35 3.77 2.34
N PRO A 123 10.30 5.01 1.83
CA PRO A 123 9.72 5.28 0.51
C PRO A 123 10.41 4.45 -0.58
N ALA A 124 9.64 3.94 -1.54
CA ALA A 124 10.16 3.19 -2.69
C ALA A 124 9.71 3.80 -4.02
N LEU A 125 8.42 3.93 -4.23
CA LEU A 125 7.78 4.54 -5.40
C LEU A 125 6.61 5.42 -4.90
N PRO A 126 6.06 6.32 -5.71
CA PRO A 126 4.88 7.08 -5.31
C PRO A 126 3.79 6.16 -4.76
N TYR A 127 3.28 6.47 -3.56
CA TYR A 127 2.29 5.70 -2.80
C TYR A 127 2.72 4.29 -2.38
N LEU A 128 3.96 3.89 -2.63
CA LEU A 128 4.50 2.59 -2.24
C LEU A 128 5.72 2.74 -1.32
N ALA A 129 5.82 1.80 -0.38
CA ALA A 129 6.94 1.70 0.54
C ALA A 129 7.58 0.30 0.51
N GLU A 130 8.88 0.27 0.75
CA GLU A 130 9.63 -0.93 0.99
C GLU A 130 9.62 -1.25 2.48
N PHE A 131 9.22 -2.47 2.78
CA PHE A 131 9.29 -3.11 4.10
C PHE A 131 10.32 -4.23 4.05
N VAL A 132 10.74 -4.70 5.22
CA VAL A 132 11.55 -5.91 5.31
C VAL A 132 10.83 -6.94 6.17
N VAL A 133 10.88 -8.18 5.73
CA VAL A 133 10.35 -9.33 6.47
C VAL A 133 11.43 -10.38 6.71
N VAL A 134 11.24 -11.13 7.78
CA VAL A 134 11.89 -12.43 7.99
C VAL A 134 10.99 -13.47 7.36
N ASP A 135 11.48 -14.08 6.29
CA ASP A 135 10.78 -15.12 5.53
C ASP A 135 11.12 -16.49 6.11
N GLN A 136 10.12 -17.14 6.69
CA GLN A 136 10.23 -18.45 7.31
C GLN A 136 9.34 -19.45 6.55
N PRO A 137 9.59 -20.74 6.60
CA PRO A 137 8.87 -21.74 5.82
C PRO A 137 7.35 -21.70 5.94
N THR A 138 6.82 -21.21 7.06
CA THR A 138 5.37 -21.20 7.35
C THR A 138 4.82 -19.82 7.67
N SER A 139 5.65 -18.77 7.73
CA SER A 139 5.22 -17.43 8.13
C SER A 139 6.15 -16.35 7.65
N ILE A 140 5.59 -15.14 7.47
CA ILE A 140 6.34 -13.92 7.20
C ILE A 140 6.18 -13.01 8.42
N MET A 141 7.29 -12.48 8.94
CA MET A 141 7.27 -11.53 10.03
C MET A 141 7.93 -10.22 9.63
N TYR A 142 7.20 -9.11 9.76
CA TYR A 142 7.74 -7.78 9.49
C TYR A 142 8.79 -7.40 10.53
N VAL A 143 9.90 -6.85 10.06
CA VAL A 143 10.97 -6.33 10.91
C VAL A 143 10.50 -5.02 11.55
N THR A 144 10.73 -4.87 12.85
CA THR A 144 10.41 -3.69 13.64
C THR A 144 11.69 -3.14 14.32
N PRO A 145 11.67 -1.94 14.89
CA PRO A 145 12.80 -1.39 15.65
C PRO A 145 13.27 -2.31 16.79
N VAL A 146 12.37 -3.11 17.35
CA VAL A 146 12.72 -4.06 18.41
C VAL A 146 13.67 -5.14 17.90
N GLN A 147 13.41 -5.72 16.72
CA GLN A 147 14.29 -6.70 16.10
C GLN A 147 15.65 -6.09 15.73
N LEU A 148 15.65 -4.85 15.20
CA LEU A 148 16.91 -4.15 14.91
C LEU A 148 17.80 -4.04 16.14
N ALA A 149 17.21 -3.64 17.28
CA ALA A 149 17.93 -3.56 18.54
C ALA A 149 18.42 -4.95 19.03
N THR A 150 17.59 -5.98 18.88
CA THR A 150 17.95 -7.36 19.24
C THR A 150 19.15 -7.86 18.43
N TRP A 151 19.17 -7.60 17.13
CA TRP A 151 20.25 -8.04 16.24
C TRP A 151 21.47 -7.11 16.24
N GLY A 152 21.40 -5.93 16.88
CA GLY A 152 22.46 -4.94 16.94
C GLY A 152 22.81 -4.32 15.59
N VAL A 153 21.84 -4.16 14.70
CA VAL A 153 22.03 -3.64 13.33
C VAL A 153 21.16 -2.41 13.05
N THR A 154 21.56 -1.63 12.05
CA THR A 154 20.79 -0.47 11.58
C THR A 154 19.79 -0.88 10.51
N GLU A 155 18.76 -0.04 10.29
CA GLU A 155 17.79 -0.22 9.20
C GLU A 155 18.49 -0.39 7.85
N ARG A 156 19.50 0.43 7.55
CA ARG A 156 20.26 0.36 6.29
C ARG A 156 20.83 -1.02 6.04
N VAL A 157 21.46 -1.63 7.05
CA VAL A 157 22.06 -2.98 6.94
C VAL A 157 21.00 -4.02 6.61
N VAL A 158 19.82 -3.91 7.23
CA VAL A 158 18.70 -4.83 7.02
C VAL A 158 18.11 -4.67 5.60
N TYR A 159 17.90 -3.45 5.12
CA TYR A 159 17.44 -3.21 3.75
C TYR A 159 18.44 -3.71 2.70
N ASP A 160 19.72 -3.37 2.88
CA ASP A 160 20.77 -3.78 1.94
C ASP A 160 20.85 -5.31 1.86
N ARG A 161 20.79 -6.01 3.01
CA ARG A 161 20.80 -7.47 3.03
C ARG A 161 19.53 -8.08 2.41
N ALA A 162 18.36 -7.54 2.72
CA ALA A 162 17.10 -8.03 2.15
C ALA A 162 17.09 -7.90 0.61
N ARG A 163 17.54 -6.76 0.08
CA ARG A 163 17.66 -6.55 -1.37
C ARG A 163 18.68 -7.49 -2.00
N ALA A 164 19.84 -7.68 -1.39
CA ALA A 164 20.84 -8.63 -1.88
C ALA A 164 20.26 -10.06 -1.97
N ASN A 165 19.54 -10.50 -0.94
CA ASN A 165 18.90 -11.82 -0.95
C ASN A 165 17.86 -11.97 -2.07
N LEU A 166 17.06 -10.91 -2.35
CA LEU A 166 16.08 -10.95 -3.44
C LEU A 166 16.76 -10.90 -4.81
N THR A 167 17.85 -10.13 -4.96
CA THR A 167 18.66 -10.10 -6.20
C THR A 167 19.22 -11.48 -6.52
N GLU A 168 19.85 -12.13 -5.53
CA GLU A 168 20.35 -13.49 -5.68
C GLU A 168 19.23 -14.49 -6.05
N HIS A 169 18.03 -14.31 -5.51
CA HIS A 169 16.86 -15.11 -5.87
C HIS A 169 16.40 -14.84 -7.30
N ALA A 170 16.27 -13.58 -7.70
CA ALA A 170 15.88 -13.17 -9.04
C ALA A 170 16.84 -13.69 -10.12
N GLU A 171 18.15 -13.67 -9.86
CA GLU A 171 19.18 -14.22 -10.76
C GLU A 171 19.03 -15.74 -10.93
N ARG A 172 18.79 -16.49 -9.84
CA ARG A 172 18.58 -17.94 -9.90
C ARG A 172 17.30 -18.34 -10.62
N THR A 173 16.28 -17.51 -10.57
CA THR A 173 14.96 -17.75 -11.16
C THR A 173 14.77 -17.00 -12.48
N ALA A 174 15.84 -16.36 -12.98
CA ALA A 174 15.82 -15.67 -14.27
C ALA A 174 15.44 -16.66 -15.38
N ARG A 175 14.48 -16.25 -16.20
CA ARG A 175 14.05 -17.05 -17.33
C ARG A 175 15.11 -17.03 -18.43
N PRO A 176 15.36 -18.17 -19.10
CA PRO A 176 16.14 -18.17 -20.32
C PRO A 176 15.43 -17.32 -21.39
N ASP A 177 16.20 -16.78 -22.31
CA ASP A 177 15.65 -16.09 -23.48
C ASP A 177 14.70 -17.05 -24.22
N GLY A 178 13.43 -16.72 -24.27
CA GLY A 178 12.35 -17.51 -24.87
C GLY A 178 11.52 -16.70 -25.86
N ASP A 179 10.39 -17.26 -26.27
CA ASP A 179 9.45 -16.57 -27.15
C ASP A 179 8.94 -15.28 -26.50
N ARG A 180 8.83 -14.24 -27.31
CA ARG A 180 8.28 -12.96 -26.89
C ARG A 180 6.80 -13.09 -26.61
N VAL A 181 6.36 -12.49 -25.49
CA VAL A 181 4.95 -12.41 -25.11
C VAL A 181 4.53 -10.94 -25.04
N SER A 182 3.32 -10.64 -25.48
CA SER A 182 2.80 -9.26 -25.41
C SER A 182 2.32 -8.89 -24.00
N ILE A 183 1.80 -9.86 -23.25
CA ILE A 183 1.31 -9.72 -21.89
C ILE A 183 1.62 -11.00 -21.14
N GLU A 184 2.14 -10.89 -19.93
CA GLU A 184 2.40 -12.02 -19.05
C GLU A 184 1.92 -11.72 -17.62
N ARG A 185 1.29 -12.74 -17.02
CA ARG A 185 0.96 -12.72 -15.60
C ARG A 185 1.91 -13.64 -14.83
N MET A 186 2.68 -13.05 -13.93
CA MET A 186 3.52 -13.79 -12.99
C MET A 186 2.75 -13.91 -11.67
N VAL A 187 2.39 -15.14 -11.30
CA VAL A 187 1.59 -15.43 -10.11
C VAL A 187 2.51 -15.79 -8.95
N GLU A 188 2.20 -15.28 -7.76
CA GLU A 188 2.92 -15.61 -6.53
C GLU A 188 2.79 -17.11 -6.22
N SER A 189 3.92 -17.78 -6.10
CA SER A 189 4.03 -19.22 -5.84
C SER A 189 4.83 -19.50 -4.56
N GLY A 190 4.59 -18.70 -3.52
CA GLY A 190 5.15 -18.90 -2.19
C GLY A 190 6.37 -18.04 -1.89
N ASP A 191 7.43 -18.13 -2.66
CA ASP A 191 8.71 -17.44 -2.43
C ASP A 191 9.13 -16.48 -3.56
N ALA A 192 8.30 -16.33 -4.58
CA ALA A 192 8.65 -15.56 -5.77
C ALA A 192 8.77 -14.05 -5.55
N TYR A 193 8.00 -13.47 -4.64
CA TYR A 193 8.05 -12.02 -4.28
C TYR A 193 7.92 -11.08 -5.48
N TRP A 194 7.10 -11.41 -6.49
CA TRP A 194 7.05 -10.71 -7.78
C TRP A 194 6.92 -9.19 -7.69
N ALA A 195 6.01 -8.69 -6.84
CA ALA A 195 5.86 -7.24 -6.64
C ALA A 195 7.16 -6.58 -6.17
N SER A 196 7.94 -7.27 -5.34
CA SER A 196 9.18 -6.74 -4.77
C SER A 196 10.34 -6.75 -5.74
N HIS A 197 10.25 -7.45 -6.89
CA HIS A 197 11.27 -7.39 -7.93
C HIS A 197 11.42 -5.98 -8.53
N LEU A 198 10.42 -5.10 -8.37
CA LEU A 198 10.55 -3.67 -8.70
C LEU A 198 11.63 -2.96 -7.86
N LEU A 199 12.05 -3.55 -6.75
CA LEU A 199 13.12 -3.06 -5.88
C LEU A 199 14.51 -3.58 -6.29
N VAL A 200 14.58 -4.49 -7.27
CA VAL A 200 15.84 -5.09 -7.77
C VAL A 200 16.32 -4.29 -8.96
N ASP A 201 17.51 -3.71 -8.85
CA ASP A 201 18.10 -2.90 -9.90
C ASP A 201 18.22 -3.69 -11.21
N GLY A 202 17.76 -3.08 -12.30
CA GLY A 202 17.81 -3.66 -13.63
C GLY A 202 16.83 -4.80 -13.93
N TRP A 203 16.14 -5.36 -12.92
CA TRP A 203 15.19 -6.47 -13.16
C TRP A 203 14.11 -6.10 -14.16
N LEU A 204 13.41 -4.97 -13.98
CA LEU A 204 12.35 -4.55 -14.90
C LEU A 204 12.91 -4.20 -16.28
N ALA A 205 14.07 -3.57 -16.37
CA ALA A 205 14.73 -3.27 -17.64
C ALA A 205 15.02 -4.56 -18.45
N ALA A 206 15.46 -5.62 -17.77
CA ALA A 206 15.73 -6.91 -18.39
C ALA A 206 14.47 -7.55 -18.99
N GLN A 207 13.27 -7.30 -18.43
CA GLN A 207 12.00 -7.80 -18.95
C GLN A 207 11.66 -7.22 -20.35
N GLY A 208 12.24 -6.09 -20.75
CA GLY A 208 12.00 -5.48 -22.05
C GLY A 208 12.32 -6.41 -23.23
N ARG A 209 13.33 -7.28 -23.11
CA ARG A 209 13.64 -8.29 -24.13
C ARG A 209 12.54 -9.35 -24.25
N HIS A 210 11.96 -9.71 -23.10
CA HIS A 210 10.92 -10.72 -23.01
C HIS A 210 9.58 -10.23 -23.60
N VAL A 211 9.17 -9.01 -23.30
CA VAL A 211 7.94 -8.42 -23.86
C VAL A 211 8.14 -7.78 -25.24
N GLY A 212 9.37 -7.65 -25.71
CA GLY A 212 9.69 -7.12 -27.04
C GLY A 212 9.58 -5.61 -27.17
N GLY A 213 9.70 -4.86 -26.07
CA GLY A 213 9.60 -3.40 -26.04
C GLY A 213 9.93 -2.82 -24.67
N ARG A 214 9.62 -1.55 -24.46
CA ARG A 214 9.71 -0.91 -23.14
C ARG A 214 8.74 -1.64 -22.18
N PRO A 215 9.23 -2.21 -21.06
CA PRO A 215 8.37 -2.96 -20.16
C PRO A 215 7.49 -2.04 -19.33
N VAL A 216 6.23 -2.44 -19.14
CA VAL A 216 5.31 -1.84 -18.17
C VAL A 216 4.80 -2.96 -17.27
N VAL A 217 4.92 -2.79 -15.98
CA VAL A 217 4.46 -3.75 -14.99
C VAL A 217 3.38 -3.14 -14.10
N PHE A 218 2.36 -3.93 -13.80
CA PHE A 218 1.27 -3.59 -12.89
C PHE A 218 1.30 -4.53 -11.69
N VAL A 219 0.98 -3.99 -10.52
CA VAL A 219 1.00 -4.70 -9.24
C VAL A 219 -0.32 -4.47 -8.52
N PRO A 220 -1.43 -5.07 -8.99
CA PRO A 220 -2.75 -4.82 -8.39
C PRO A 220 -2.83 -5.27 -6.94
N ASP A 221 -2.17 -6.37 -6.61
CA ASP A 221 -2.20 -6.96 -5.27
C ASP A 221 -0.93 -7.75 -4.94
N THR A 222 -0.98 -8.54 -3.86
CA THR A 222 0.13 -9.39 -3.40
C THR A 222 0.20 -10.74 -4.11
N THR A 223 -0.71 -11.06 -5.03
CA THR A 223 -0.78 -12.40 -5.64
C THR A 223 0.06 -12.53 -6.91
N GLY A 224 0.56 -11.42 -7.44
CA GLY A 224 1.42 -11.43 -8.62
C GLY A 224 1.56 -10.08 -9.30
N VAL A 225 2.13 -10.11 -10.49
CA VAL A 225 2.29 -8.93 -11.34
C VAL A 225 1.81 -9.21 -12.75
N VAL A 226 1.40 -8.16 -13.46
CA VAL A 226 1.11 -8.22 -14.89
C VAL A 226 2.17 -7.41 -15.62
N LEU A 227 2.92 -8.07 -16.49
CA LEU A 227 3.96 -7.48 -17.31
C LEU A 227 3.46 -7.35 -18.76
N ALA A 228 3.67 -6.20 -19.37
CA ALA A 228 3.33 -5.92 -20.76
C ALA A 228 4.41 -5.09 -21.45
N ALA A 229 4.39 -5.05 -22.79
CA ALA A 229 5.11 -4.03 -23.53
C ALA A 229 4.31 -2.72 -23.55
N ASP A 230 5.01 -1.60 -23.63
CA ASP A 230 4.42 -0.29 -23.92
C ASP A 230 3.92 -0.27 -25.37
N HIS A 231 2.61 -0.33 -25.58
CA HIS A 231 1.95 -0.33 -26.89
C HIS A 231 0.52 0.24 -26.81
N ASP A 232 -0.08 0.54 -27.97
CA ASP A 232 -1.37 1.23 -28.09
C ASP A 232 -2.55 0.54 -27.38
N GLY A 233 -2.47 -0.77 -27.12
CA GLY A 233 -3.53 -1.53 -26.45
C GLY A 233 -3.40 -1.61 -24.92
N ILE A 234 -2.41 -0.96 -24.32
CA ILE A 234 -2.15 -1.03 -22.87
C ILE A 234 -3.24 -0.34 -22.04
N ASP A 235 -4.05 0.54 -22.65
CA ASP A 235 -5.18 1.22 -22.02
C ASP A 235 -6.17 0.25 -21.37
N LYS A 236 -6.43 -0.89 -22.02
CA LYS A 236 -7.33 -1.93 -21.53
C LYS A 236 -6.83 -2.57 -20.24
N LEU A 237 -5.52 -2.65 -20.06
CA LEU A 237 -4.93 -3.20 -18.84
C LEU A 237 -5.24 -2.33 -17.63
N PHE A 238 -5.24 -1.00 -17.76
CA PHE A 238 -5.58 -0.10 -16.65
C PHE A 238 -6.96 -0.40 -16.07
N GLY A 239 -7.97 -0.66 -16.93
CA GLY A 239 -9.31 -1.04 -16.48
C GLY A 239 -9.34 -2.38 -15.75
N ILE A 240 -8.64 -3.38 -16.27
CA ILE A 240 -8.54 -4.71 -15.65
C ILE A 240 -7.82 -4.60 -14.28
N ILE A 241 -6.71 -3.86 -14.22
CA ILE A 241 -5.93 -3.67 -13.01
C ILE A 241 -6.73 -2.90 -11.95
N GLU A 242 -7.52 -1.88 -12.34
CA GLU A 242 -8.40 -1.17 -11.41
C GLU A 242 -9.44 -2.12 -10.76
N GLU A 243 -10.01 -3.03 -11.55
CA GLU A 243 -10.98 -4.01 -11.04
C GLU A 243 -10.30 -5.02 -10.10
N GLU A 244 -9.16 -5.58 -10.49
CA GLU A 244 -8.39 -6.48 -9.66
C GLU A 244 -7.95 -5.82 -8.34
N TYR A 245 -7.46 -4.58 -8.39
CA TYR A 245 -7.12 -3.81 -7.20
C TYR A 245 -8.32 -3.61 -6.27
N ARG A 246 -9.50 -3.32 -6.82
CA ARG A 246 -10.73 -3.11 -6.04
C ARG A 246 -11.22 -4.38 -5.36
N GLU A 247 -11.08 -5.53 -6.03
CA GLU A 247 -11.49 -6.83 -5.52
C GLU A 247 -10.45 -7.48 -4.61
N ALA A 248 -9.21 -7.02 -4.65
CA ALA A 248 -8.10 -7.62 -3.93
C ALA A 248 -8.30 -7.60 -2.41
N ALA A 249 -7.98 -8.71 -1.76
CA ALA A 249 -7.90 -8.78 -0.30
C ALA A 249 -6.74 -7.94 0.26
N ARG A 250 -5.66 -7.81 -0.53
CA ARG A 250 -4.42 -7.08 -0.18
C ARG A 250 -3.97 -6.24 -1.37
N PRO A 251 -4.67 -5.14 -1.68
CA PRO A 251 -4.34 -4.29 -2.82
C PRO A 251 -2.98 -3.60 -2.62
N ILE A 252 -2.27 -3.35 -3.72
CA ILE A 252 -0.98 -2.64 -3.72
C ILE A 252 -1.06 -1.37 -4.56
N SER A 253 -1.35 -1.47 -5.87
CA SER A 253 -1.34 -0.31 -6.76
C SER A 253 -2.23 -0.49 -7.97
N THR A 254 -2.88 0.59 -8.39
CA THR A 254 -3.58 0.74 -9.68
C THR A 254 -2.66 1.23 -10.79
N MET A 255 -1.47 1.75 -10.43
CA MET A 255 -0.55 2.37 -11.38
C MET A 255 0.26 1.33 -12.15
N GLY A 256 0.67 1.70 -13.37
CA GLY A 256 1.73 1.01 -14.09
C GLY A 256 3.10 1.58 -13.70
N TYR A 257 4.12 0.75 -13.77
CA TYR A 257 5.53 1.12 -13.55
C TYR A 257 6.38 0.68 -14.73
N THR A 258 7.39 1.48 -15.05
CA THR A 258 8.29 1.26 -16.19
C THR A 258 9.71 1.66 -15.80
N VAL A 259 10.63 1.68 -16.75
CA VAL A 259 11.99 2.16 -16.54
C VAL A 259 12.22 3.49 -17.26
N ASP A 260 12.97 4.38 -16.65
CA ASP A 260 13.47 5.59 -17.27
C ASP A 260 14.73 5.35 -18.11
N GLY A 261 15.31 6.44 -18.65
CA GLY A 261 16.54 6.39 -19.45
C GLY A 261 17.79 5.92 -18.70
N THR A 262 17.76 5.88 -17.37
CA THR A 262 18.84 5.36 -16.51
C THR A 262 18.64 3.89 -16.12
N GLY A 263 17.47 3.32 -16.42
CA GLY A 263 17.05 1.98 -16.00
C GLY A 263 16.41 1.94 -14.61
N ALA A 264 16.19 3.08 -13.97
CA ALA A 264 15.47 3.15 -12.71
C ALA A 264 13.98 2.93 -12.92
N VAL A 265 13.33 2.23 -11.96
CA VAL A 265 11.88 2.02 -11.97
C VAL A 265 11.18 3.32 -11.61
N VAL A 266 10.25 3.73 -12.47
CA VAL A 266 9.44 4.95 -12.32
C VAL A 266 7.97 4.66 -12.62
N PRO A 267 7.02 5.50 -12.15
CA PRO A 267 5.65 5.42 -12.62
C PRO A 267 5.56 5.53 -14.15
N TYR A 268 4.71 4.73 -14.75
CA TYR A 268 4.38 4.86 -16.16
C TYR A 268 3.56 6.14 -16.35
N SER A 269 4.10 7.09 -17.09
CA SER A 269 3.50 8.38 -17.35
C SER A 269 3.54 8.71 -18.83
N VAL A 270 2.56 9.49 -19.27
CA VAL A 270 2.44 9.99 -20.66
C VAL A 270 2.08 11.48 -20.63
N PRO A 271 2.38 12.24 -21.70
CA PRO A 271 1.96 13.63 -21.81
C PRO A 271 0.44 13.81 -21.71
N VAL A 272 -0.01 14.98 -21.26
CA VAL A 272 -1.44 15.29 -21.02
C VAL A 272 -2.30 15.18 -22.29
N ASP A 273 -1.73 15.41 -23.45
CA ASP A 273 -2.36 15.31 -24.78
C ASP A 273 -2.31 13.88 -25.36
N HIS A 274 -1.64 12.95 -24.70
CA HIS A 274 -1.56 11.56 -25.13
C HIS A 274 -2.89 10.83 -24.94
N PRO A 275 -3.34 9.98 -25.88
CA PRO A 275 -4.60 9.23 -25.76
C PRO A 275 -4.73 8.37 -24.49
N LEU A 276 -3.62 7.86 -23.97
CA LEU A 276 -3.59 7.05 -22.74
C LEU A 276 -3.65 7.88 -21.45
N PHE A 277 -3.48 9.21 -21.53
CA PHE A 277 -3.41 10.05 -20.34
C PHE A 277 -4.62 9.88 -19.41
N PRO A 278 -5.87 9.80 -19.89
CA PRO A 278 -7.03 9.62 -19.02
C PRO A 278 -6.95 8.32 -18.18
N ALA A 279 -6.47 7.22 -18.74
CA ALA A 279 -6.35 5.93 -18.04
C ALA A 279 -5.20 5.95 -17.02
N VAL A 280 -4.04 6.47 -17.43
CA VAL A 280 -2.86 6.59 -16.56
C VAL A 280 -3.13 7.50 -15.38
N HIS A 281 -3.69 8.68 -15.64
CA HIS A 281 -4.03 9.66 -14.61
C HIS A 281 -5.12 9.15 -13.66
N ARG A 282 -6.15 8.48 -14.21
CA ARG A 282 -7.18 7.83 -13.41
C ARG A 282 -6.59 6.84 -12.40
N ALA A 283 -5.65 6.00 -12.84
CA ALA A 283 -5.00 5.03 -11.98
C ALA A 283 -4.25 5.71 -10.82
N GLU A 284 -3.53 6.80 -11.09
CA GLU A 284 -2.84 7.59 -10.06
C GLU A 284 -3.81 8.24 -9.07
N VAL A 285 -4.85 8.91 -9.56
CA VAL A 285 -5.85 9.60 -8.71
C VAL A 285 -6.58 8.62 -7.79
N LEU A 286 -6.92 7.43 -8.28
CA LEU A 286 -7.58 6.41 -7.47
C LEU A 286 -6.66 5.86 -6.38
N LEU A 287 -5.39 5.58 -6.71
CA LEU A 287 -4.42 5.14 -5.72
C LEU A 287 -4.18 6.21 -4.67
N ALA A 288 -3.93 7.45 -5.09
CA ALA A 288 -3.76 8.60 -4.21
C ALA A 288 -4.94 8.76 -3.23
N SER A 289 -6.17 8.72 -3.77
CA SER A 289 -7.38 8.85 -2.95
C SER A 289 -7.46 7.79 -1.86
N ASN A 290 -7.17 6.53 -2.19
CA ASN A 290 -7.18 5.43 -1.24
C ASN A 290 -6.09 5.57 -0.17
N GLU A 291 -4.86 5.92 -0.58
CA GLU A 291 -3.73 6.05 0.35
C GLU A 291 -3.89 7.25 1.30
N TYR A 292 -4.37 8.39 0.80
CA TYR A 292 -4.68 9.54 1.65
C TYR A 292 -5.87 9.30 2.60
N ALA A 293 -6.88 8.55 2.15
CA ALA A 293 -8.00 8.16 3.01
C ALA A 293 -7.56 7.20 4.12
N ALA A 294 -6.74 6.20 3.78
CA ALA A 294 -6.18 5.27 4.74
C ALA A 294 -5.26 5.98 5.75
N GLN A 295 -4.41 6.91 5.30
CA GLN A 295 -3.58 7.72 6.17
C GLN A 295 -4.44 8.55 7.14
N ALA A 296 -5.45 9.28 6.62
CA ALA A 296 -6.29 10.16 7.42
C ALA A 296 -7.04 9.40 8.54
N ALA A 297 -7.40 8.14 8.31
CA ALA A 297 -8.09 7.31 9.31
C ALA A 297 -7.22 6.98 10.54
N HIS A 298 -5.89 7.14 10.44
CA HIS A 298 -4.93 6.77 11.49
C HIS A 298 -4.01 7.93 11.91
N LEU A 299 -4.26 9.14 11.39
CA LEU A 299 -3.44 10.30 11.69
C LEU A 299 -3.94 10.97 12.98
N GLU A 300 -3.08 10.99 14.00
CA GLU A 300 -3.31 11.71 15.24
C GLU A 300 -2.70 13.11 15.12
N THR A 301 -3.52 14.13 15.01
CA THR A 301 -3.11 15.54 14.82
C THR A 301 -4.17 16.50 15.33
N ASP A 302 -3.76 17.70 15.68
CA ASP A 302 -4.61 18.85 16.01
C ASP A 302 -5.05 19.65 14.78
N ALA A 303 -4.37 19.44 13.64
CA ALA A 303 -4.71 20.09 12.38
C ALA A 303 -5.90 19.43 11.69
N PHE A 304 -6.62 20.19 10.89
CA PHE A 304 -7.65 19.67 10.00
C PHE A 304 -7.02 18.84 8.87
N VAL A 305 -7.37 17.57 8.79
CA VAL A 305 -6.88 16.66 7.74
C VAL A 305 -7.80 16.78 6.52
N ALA A 306 -7.36 17.54 5.52
CA ALA A 306 -8.12 17.70 4.28
C ALA A 306 -8.23 16.38 3.53
N LYS A 307 -9.42 16.09 2.99
CA LYS A 307 -9.66 14.90 2.17
C LYS A 307 -9.21 15.16 0.74
N LEU A 308 -8.65 14.13 0.11
CA LEU A 308 -8.51 14.11 -1.34
C LEU A 308 -9.84 13.64 -1.94
N MET A 309 -10.51 14.53 -2.64
CA MET A 309 -11.76 14.23 -3.33
C MET A 309 -11.47 13.90 -4.79
N VAL A 310 -12.20 12.94 -5.34
CA VAL A 310 -12.16 12.63 -6.77
C VAL A 310 -13.40 13.22 -7.40
N ALA A 311 -13.22 14.00 -8.45
CA ALA A 311 -14.27 14.61 -9.23
C ALA A 311 -14.13 14.25 -10.72
N GLU A 312 -15.19 14.41 -11.48
CA GLU A 312 -15.22 14.18 -12.92
C GLU A 312 -15.64 15.47 -13.65
N GLY A 313 -14.90 15.82 -14.68
CA GLY A 313 -15.20 16.94 -15.55
C GLY A 313 -14.60 16.74 -16.93
N ARG A 314 -15.33 17.17 -17.98
CA ARG A 314 -14.90 17.04 -19.38
C ARG A 314 -14.44 15.62 -19.77
N GLY A 315 -15.09 14.58 -19.20
CA GLY A 315 -14.79 13.18 -19.48
C GLY A 315 -13.48 12.66 -18.88
N ARG A 316 -12.92 13.36 -17.87
CA ARG A 316 -11.73 12.94 -17.13
C ARG A 316 -11.98 13.03 -15.63
N ILE A 317 -11.35 12.18 -14.87
CA ILE A 317 -11.30 12.35 -13.41
C ILE A 317 -10.11 13.22 -13.02
N PHE A 318 -10.25 13.91 -11.89
CA PHE A 318 -9.19 14.70 -11.28
C PHE A 318 -9.38 14.73 -9.77
N SER A 319 -8.32 15.03 -9.08
CA SER A 319 -8.31 15.14 -7.62
C SER A 319 -8.40 16.59 -7.16
N VAL A 320 -9.14 16.81 -6.06
CA VAL A 320 -9.33 18.12 -5.45
C VAL A 320 -9.09 18.04 -3.96
N ALA A 321 -8.32 18.97 -3.41
CA ALA A 321 -8.16 19.16 -1.97
C ALA A 321 -8.63 20.55 -1.54
N GLY A 322 -9.39 20.63 -0.46
CA GLY A 322 -9.92 21.91 0.04
C GLY A 322 -8.97 22.57 1.03
N TRP A 323 -8.72 23.88 0.87
CA TRP A 323 -8.01 24.71 1.81
C TRP A 323 -8.92 25.87 2.26
N ALA A 324 -9.35 25.84 3.53
CA ALA A 324 -10.28 26.82 4.08
C ALA A 324 -9.56 27.91 4.87
N GLU A 325 -10.08 29.14 4.78
CA GLU A 325 -9.56 30.29 5.52
C GLU A 325 -9.68 30.08 7.05
N GLY A 326 -8.60 30.43 7.76
CA GLY A 326 -8.56 30.36 9.22
C GLY A 326 -8.43 28.95 9.82
N VAL A 327 -8.18 27.93 8.98
CA VAL A 327 -8.05 26.54 9.41
C VAL A 327 -6.61 26.07 9.23
N ASP A 328 -5.95 25.62 10.31
CA ASP A 328 -4.67 24.89 10.23
C ASP A 328 -4.93 23.54 9.54
N THR A 329 -4.42 23.38 8.34
CA THR A 329 -4.81 22.28 7.43
C THR A 329 -3.61 21.44 7.02
N LEU A 330 -3.75 20.13 7.10
CA LEU A 330 -2.87 19.14 6.42
C LEU A 330 -3.44 18.83 5.04
N LEU A 331 -2.91 19.52 4.02
CA LEU A 331 -3.37 19.44 2.65
C LEU A 331 -2.70 18.26 1.92
N PRO A 332 -3.44 17.31 1.29
CA PRO A 332 -2.86 16.32 0.41
C PRO A 332 -2.47 16.93 -0.93
N ARG A 333 -1.50 16.37 -1.61
CA ARG A 333 -1.23 16.75 -3.01
C ARG A 333 -2.42 16.32 -3.88
N ALA A 334 -2.87 17.23 -4.74
CA ALA A 334 -4.02 17.06 -5.63
C ALA A 334 -3.77 17.71 -6.98
N ASP A 335 -4.60 17.46 -7.99
CA ASP A 335 -4.55 18.21 -9.26
C ASP A 335 -4.94 19.66 -9.05
N TYR A 336 -5.95 19.88 -8.22
CA TYR A 336 -6.48 21.21 -7.91
C TYR A 336 -6.66 21.43 -6.40
N VAL A 337 -6.44 22.67 -6.00
CA VAL A 337 -6.81 23.16 -4.66
C VAL A 337 -8.09 23.97 -4.77
N SER A 338 -9.08 23.64 -3.95
CA SER A 338 -10.32 24.39 -3.79
C SER A 338 -10.16 25.41 -2.68
N PHE A 339 -10.46 26.67 -3.00
CA PHE A 339 -10.47 27.79 -2.09
C PHE A 339 -11.92 28.20 -1.79
N PRO A 340 -12.58 27.62 -0.77
CA PRO A 340 -13.87 28.10 -0.30
C PRO A 340 -13.65 29.43 0.42
N SER A 341 -14.27 30.49 -0.03
CA SER A 341 -14.22 31.79 0.64
C SER A 341 -15.58 32.13 1.22
N GLY A 342 -15.61 32.53 2.50
CA GLY A 342 -16.85 32.86 3.22
C GLY A 342 -17.67 33.95 2.50
N GLY A 343 -18.72 33.55 1.80
CA GLY A 343 -19.64 34.43 1.08
C GLY A 343 -19.36 34.66 -0.40
N ALA A 344 -18.30 34.08 -1.00
CA ALA A 344 -18.06 34.06 -2.43
C ALA A 344 -18.06 32.62 -2.94
N ASP A 345 -18.31 32.43 -4.26
CA ASP A 345 -18.23 31.11 -4.87
C ASP A 345 -16.83 30.52 -4.74
N PRO A 346 -16.70 29.22 -4.40
CA PRO A 346 -15.43 28.54 -4.35
C PRO A 346 -14.78 28.53 -5.73
N PHE A 347 -13.45 28.62 -5.79
CA PHE A 347 -12.70 28.55 -7.03
C PHE A 347 -11.60 27.48 -6.94
N LEU A 348 -11.27 26.88 -8.08
CA LEU A 348 -10.27 25.83 -8.21
C LEU A 348 -9.02 26.38 -8.87
N VAL A 349 -7.86 26.05 -8.31
CA VAL A 349 -6.54 26.43 -8.85
C VAL A 349 -5.68 25.19 -9.00
N ALA A 350 -4.99 25.05 -10.13
CA ALA A 350 -4.04 23.95 -10.35
C ALA A 350 -2.98 23.93 -9.23
N TRP A 351 -2.60 22.74 -8.79
CA TRP A 351 -1.60 22.57 -7.73
C TRP A 351 -0.31 23.34 -7.99
N ASP A 352 0.21 23.24 -9.21
CA ASP A 352 1.47 23.90 -9.58
C ASP A 352 1.39 25.44 -9.53
N ASP A 353 0.21 26.01 -9.75
CA ASP A 353 0.00 27.45 -9.60
C ASP A 353 -0.05 27.85 -8.12
N VAL A 354 -0.64 27.01 -7.27
CA VAL A 354 -0.61 27.21 -5.81
C VAL A 354 0.82 27.12 -5.28
N ALA A 355 1.56 26.09 -5.69
CA ALA A 355 2.94 25.86 -5.27
C ALA A 355 3.92 26.97 -5.70
N ARG A 356 3.60 27.75 -6.76
CA ARG A 356 4.40 28.93 -7.16
C ARG A 356 4.13 30.17 -6.30
N GLU A 357 2.96 30.26 -5.72
CA GLU A 357 2.52 31.45 -4.98
C GLU A 357 2.61 31.29 -3.47
N VAL A 358 2.63 30.03 -2.99
CA VAL A 358 2.63 29.67 -1.58
C VAL A 358 3.77 28.67 -1.34
N ASP A 359 4.50 28.88 -0.26
CA ASP A 359 5.49 27.94 0.20
C ASP A 359 4.78 26.72 0.82
N LEU A 360 4.87 25.59 0.10
CA LEU A 360 4.25 24.32 0.50
C LEU A 360 5.33 23.42 1.11
N GLU A 361 5.49 23.50 2.43
CA GLU A 361 6.43 22.63 3.14
C GLU A 361 5.77 21.28 3.49
N PRO A 362 6.39 20.14 3.09
CA PRO A 362 5.89 18.83 3.51
C PRO A 362 5.94 18.70 5.04
N GLU A 363 4.86 18.21 5.63
CA GLU A 363 4.88 17.83 7.05
C GLU A 363 5.77 16.59 7.22
N PRO A 364 6.77 16.64 8.12
CA PRO A 364 7.71 15.55 8.31
C PRO A 364 7.02 14.22 8.66
N ASP A 365 7.65 13.12 8.24
CA ASP A 365 7.27 11.74 8.58
C ASP A 365 5.89 11.28 8.06
N LEU A 366 5.20 12.09 7.26
CA LEU A 366 3.96 11.70 6.61
C LEU A 366 4.20 11.06 5.23
N ALA A 367 3.61 9.90 5.04
CA ALA A 367 3.59 9.21 3.76
C ALA A 367 2.18 8.58 3.54
N PRO A 368 1.48 8.94 2.45
CA PRO A 368 1.86 9.94 1.45
C PRO A 368 2.02 11.35 2.04
N GLU A 369 2.82 12.19 1.37
CA GLU A 369 3.16 13.54 1.85
C GLU A 369 1.91 14.41 2.01
N ARG A 370 1.88 15.21 3.09
CA ARG A 370 0.91 16.31 3.28
C ARG A 370 1.65 17.58 3.59
N TYR A 371 1.04 18.68 3.26
CA TYR A 371 1.58 20.03 3.43
C TYR A 371 0.80 20.75 4.53
N ARG A 372 1.50 21.18 5.59
CA ARG A 372 0.83 21.88 6.71
C ARG A 372 0.70 23.36 6.44
N LEU A 373 -0.52 23.84 6.33
CA LEU A 373 -0.87 25.21 6.03
C LEU A 373 -1.49 25.86 7.29
N ARG A 374 -0.66 26.58 8.04
CA ARG A 374 -1.03 27.20 9.32
C ARG A 374 -1.73 28.55 9.17
N SER A 375 -1.60 29.19 8.02
CA SER A 375 -2.16 30.52 7.79
C SER A 375 -2.72 30.64 6.38
N TRP A 376 -3.81 31.39 6.25
CA TRP A 376 -4.37 31.75 4.95
C TRP A 376 -3.42 32.65 4.18
N PRO A 377 -3.33 32.55 2.85
CA PRO A 377 -2.48 33.40 2.04
C PRO A 377 -2.92 34.87 2.14
N HIS A 378 -1.95 35.79 2.00
CA HIS A 378 -2.24 37.22 1.95
C HIS A 378 -3.27 37.52 0.83
N PRO A 379 -4.22 38.48 1.04
CA PRO A 379 -5.27 38.78 0.06
C PRO A 379 -4.77 39.01 -1.37
N GLY A 380 -3.60 39.63 -1.55
CA GLY A 380 -2.98 39.80 -2.86
C GLY A 380 -2.55 38.48 -3.54
N VAL A 381 -2.19 37.47 -2.75
CA VAL A 381 -1.89 36.11 -3.26
C VAL A 381 -3.18 35.42 -3.67
N VAL A 382 -4.21 35.48 -2.83
CA VAL A 382 -5.54 34.91 -3.11
C VAL A 382 -6.11 35.48 -4.41
N GLU A 383 -5.97 36.81 -4.63
CA GLU A 383 -6.42 37.47 -5.84
C GLU A 383 -5.63 37.01 -7.09
N ARG A 384 -4.31 36.77 -6.97
CA ARG A 384 -3.52 36.20 -8.08
C ARG A 384 -3.93 34.77 -8.39
N LEU A 385 -4.18 33.95 -7.37
CA LEU A 385 -4.67 32.59 -7.51
C LEU A 385 -6.06 32.56 -8.15
N ARG A 386 -6.97 33.45 -7.72
CA ARG A 386 -8.31 33.58 -8.32
C ARG A 386 -8.28 33.89 -9.80
N ARG A 387 -7.33 34.72 -10.26
CA ARG A 387 -7.16 35.00 -11.71
C ARG A 387 -6.68 33.80 -12.52
N ARG A 388 -6.10 32.79 -11.86
CA ARG A 388 -5.67 31.50 -12.47
C ARG A 388 -6.69 30.38 -12.24
N ALA A 389 -7.87 30.72 -11.70
CA ALA A 389 -8.92 29.76 -11.46
C ALA A 389 -9.33 29.06 -12.75
N THR A 390 -9.60 27.78 -12.64
CA THR A 390 -10.02 26.93 -13.77
C THR A 390 -11.48 26.53 -13.59
N ASP A 391 -12.27 26.68 -14.65
CA ASP A 391 -13.61 26.11 -14.79
C ASP A 391 -13.47 24.68 -15.35
N LEU A 392 -13.86 23.67 -14.57
CA LEU A 392 -13.74 22.24 -14.91
C LEU A 392 -15.00 21.70 -15.56
#